data_f452e9eb0e9e30a15126d60fb97e1a41
#
_entry.id   f452e9eb0e9e30a15126d60fb97e1a41
#
_cell.length_a   1.000
_cell.length_b   1.000
_cell.length_c   1.000
_cell.angle_alpha   90.00
_cell.angle_beta   90.00
_cell.angle_gamma   90.00
#
_symmetry.space_group_name_H-M   'P 1'
#
loop_
_entity.id
_entity.type
_entity.pdbx_description
1 polymer ?
#
loop_
_entity_poly.entity_id
_entity_poly.type
_entity_poly.pdbx_seq_one_letter_code
_entity_poly.pdbx_strand_id
1 'polypeptide(L)'
;MNELMDLTELQKVLQDYANDIRDRYKDVLANNNHIASKKLMNSIKTEVVVGDQSFLVTMTLEHYWEFIEDDTKPHFPPPDALLKWIEVKPVIPRPGKNGKIPTPKQLAYLIGRHIAAFGTKGTHDLQQTKDDIFAWYRDKISAALGRDMENYIRKIVR
;
A
#
# COMPACT_ATOMS: atom_id res chain seq x y z
N MET A 1 -22.64 -30.37 -21.26
CA MET A 1 -22.50 -29.09 -20.51
C MET A 1 -21.26 -29.23 -19.62
N ASN A 2 -20.20 -28.50 -19.91
CA ASN A 2 -19.07 -28.43 -18.99
C ASN A 2 -19.55 -27.61 -17.77
N GLU A 3 -19.89 -28.30 -16.70
CA GLU A 3 -20.10 -27.63 -15.41
C GLU A 3 -18.75 -27.06 -14.99
N LEU A 4 -18.63 -25.73 -14.96
CA LEU A 4 -17.43 -25.06 -14.49
C LEU A 4 -17.24 -25.39 -13.00
N MET A 5 -15.99 -25.62 -12.61
CA MET A 5 -15.64 -25.86 -11.21
C MET A 5 -16.07 -24.67 -10.35
N ASP A 6 -16.83 -24.92 -9.30
CA ASP A 6 -17.21 -23.90 -8.32
C ASP A 6 -16.00 -23.64 -7.38
N LEU A 7 -15.49 -22.42 -7.39
CA LEU A 7 -14.31 -21.98 -6.63
C LEU A 7 -14.69 -21.08 -5.44
N THR A 8 -15.80 -21.37 -4.80
CA THR A 8 -16.37 -20.56 -3.71
C THR A 8 -15.44 -20.46 -2.50
N GLU A 9 -14.80 -21.56 -2.08
CA GLU A 9 -13.87 -21.56 -0.94
C GLU A 9 -12.63 -20.74 -1.22
N LEU A 10 -12.06 -20.90 -2.44
CA LEU A 10 -10.91 -20.13 -2.88
C LEU A 10 -11.25 -18.63 -2.95
N GLN A 11 -12.39 -18.27 -3.54
CA GLN A 11 -12.82 -16.88 -3.66
C GLN A 11 -12.98 -16.21 -2.29
N LYS A 12 -13.55 -16.92 -1.32
CA LYS A 12 -13.69 -16.44 0.06
C LYS A 12 -12.34 -16.15 0.70
N VAL A 13 -11.39 -17.08 0.61
CA VAL A 13 -10.05 -16.91 1.17
C VAL A 13 -9.30 -15.77 0.49
N LEU A 14 -9.46 -15.58 -0.82
CA LEU A 14 -8.86 -14.46 -1.53
C LEU A 14 -9.49 -13.12 -1.15
N GLN A 15 -10.80 -13.09 -0.85
CA GLN A 15 -11.44 -11.89 -0.33
C GLN A 15 -10.95 -11.52 1.07
N ASP A 16 -10.76 -12.51 1.95
CA ASP A 16 -10.18 -12.29 3.27
C ASP A 16 -8.74 -11.77 3.15
N TYR A 17 -7.93 -12.38 2.27
CA TYR A 17 -6.58 -11.91 1.95
C TYR A 17 -6.57 -10.46 1.46
N ALA A 18 -7.46 -10.10 0.54
CA ALA A 18 -7.57 -8.75 0.00
C ALA A 18 -7.94 -7.72 1.08
N ASN A 19 -8.82 -8.08 2.01
CA ASN A 19 -9.21 -7.24 3.12
C ASN A 19 -8.06 -7.07 4.12
N ASP A 20 -7.41 -8.16 4.50
CA ASP A 20 -6.32 -8.14 5.48
C ASP A 20 -5.11 -7.33 4.97
N ILE A 21 -4.73 -7.46 3.70
CA ILE A 21 -3.64 -6.65 3.13
C ILE A 21 -3.99 -5.16 3.11
N ARG A 22 -5.24 -4.81 2.76
CA ARG A 22 -5.73 -3.43 2.81
C ARG A 22 -5.64 -2.85 4.22
N ASP A 23 -6.17 -3.57 5.19
CA ASP A 23 -6.29 -3.07 6.56
C ASP A 23 -4.92 -3.03 7.23
N ARG A 24 -4.09 -4.05 7.02
CA ARG A 24 -2.70 -4.05 7.51
C ARG A 24 -1.87 -2.91 6.94
N TYR A 25 -1.98 -2.63 5.64
CA TYR A 25 -1.26 -1.52 5.03
C TYR A 25 -1.71 -0.16 5.59
N LYS A 26 -3.01 0.02 5.87
CA LYS A 26 -3.52 1.22 6.56
C LYS A 26 -2.90 1.38 7.96
N ASP A 27 -2.80 0.29 8.70
CA ASP A 27 -2.18 0.29 10.03
C ASP A 27 -0.69 0.65 9.96
N VAL A 28 0.04 0.10 8.99
CA VAL A 28 1.47 0.39 8.77
C VAL A 28 1.67 1.86 8.44
N LEU A 29 0.87 2.42 7.52
CA LEU A 29 0.91 3.86 7.20
C LEU A 29 0.63 4.74 8.42
N ALA A 30 -0.31 4.32 9.28
CA ALA A 30 -0.64 5.04 10.51
C ALA A 30 0.51 4.99 11.52
N ASN A 31 1.04 3.80 11.77
CA ASN A 31 2.10 3.57 12.76
C ASN A 31 3.43 4.23 12.38
N ASN A 32 3.76 4.23 11.08
CA ASN A 32 4.98 4.85 10.57
C ASN A 32 4.84 6.37 10.35
N ASN A 33 3.71 6.95 10.77
CA ASN A 33 3.42 8.38 10.62
C ASN A 33 3.55 8.89 9.16
N HIS A 34 3.22 8.04 8.18
CA HIS A 34 3.20 8.39 6.75
C HIS A 34 1.87 9.04 6.32
N ILE A 35 1.00 9.31 7.29
CA ILE A 35 -0.27 9.98 7.07
C ILE A 35 -0.07 11.49 7.17
N ALA A 36 -0.18 12.20 6.06
CA ALA A 36 -0.29 13.67 6.06
C ALA A 36 -1.78 14.07 6.06
N SER A 37 -2.49 13.83 4.95
CA SER A 37 -3.89 14.25 4.76
C SER A 37 -4.92 13.13 4.90
N LYS A 38 -4.51 11.92 5.26
CA LYS A 38 -5.32 10.68 5.23
C LYS A 38 -5.88 10.32 3.84
N LYS A 39 -5.58 11.11 2.81
CA LYS A 39 -6.12 10.92 1.46
C LYS A 39 -5.70 9.57 0.88
N LEU A 40 -4.40 9.22 0.98
CA LEU A 40 -3.88 7.92 0.56
C LEU A 40 -4.59 6.79 1.31
N MET A 41 -4.60 6.84 2.64
CA MET A 41 -5.22 5.81 3.47
C MET A 41 -6.70 5.59 3.14
N ASN A 42 -7.45 6.67 2.87
CA ASN A 42 -8.86 6.60 2.52
C ASN A 42 -9.11 6.12 1.08
N SER A 43 -8.12 6.25 0.19
CA SER A 43 -8.22 5.79 -1.19
C SER A 43 -7.97 4.29 -1.37
N ILE A 44 -7.36 3.63 -0.38
CA ILE A 44 -7.00 2.21 -0.48
C ILE A 44 -8.25 1.35 -0.58
N LYS A 45 -8.41 0.70 -1.73
CA LYS A 45 -9.47 -0.26 -2.02
C LYS A 45 -8.87 -1.54 -2.54
N THR A 46 -9.48 -2.66 -2.21
CA THR A 46 -9.10 -3.98 -2.71
C THR A 46 -10.30 -4.65 -3.34
N GLU A 47 -10.05 -5.39 -4.40
CA GLU A 47 -11.06 -6.13 -5.14
C GLU A 47 -10.49 -7.48 -5.58
N VAL A 48 -11.32 -8.52 -5.56
CA VAL A 48 -11.01 -9.83 -6.14
C VAL A 48 -11.77 -9.96 -7.44
N VAL A 49 -11.05 -9.98 -8.55
CA VAL A 49 -11.61 -10.18 -9.89
C VAL A 49 -11.47 -11.65 -10.26
N VAL A 50 -12.58 -12.28 -10.58
CA VAL A 50 -12.66 -13.68 -11.03
C VAL A 50 -12.70 -13.68 -12.55
N GLY A 51 -11.65 -14.22 -13.17
CA GLY A 51 -11.62 -14.48 -14.61
C GLY A 51 -11.89 -15.96 -14.91
N ASP A 52 -11.94 -16.32 -16.19
CA ASP A 52 -12.25 -17.69 -16.63
C ASP A 52 -11.26 -18.75 -16.13
N GLN A 53 -10.01 -18.38 -15.99
CA GLN A 53 -8.90 -19.27 -15.57
C GLN A 53 -7.95 -18.64 -14.56
N SER A 54 -8.34 -17.52 -13.96
CA SER A 54 -7.47 -16.78 -13.04
C SER A 54 -8.27 -16.00 -12.00
N PHE A 55 -7.62 -15.78 -10.85
CA PHE A 55 -8.06 -14.82 -9.85
C PHE A 55 -7.04 -13.68 -9.79
N LEU A 56 -7.54 -12.48 -9.75
CA LEU A 56 -6.70 -11.29 -9.60
C LEU A 56 -7.13 -10.52 -8.36
N VAL A 57 -6.21 -10.35 -7.42
CA VAL A 57 -6.41 -9.45 -6.28
C VAL A 57 -5.81 -8.10 -6.65
N THR A 58 -6.66 -7.10 -6.80
CA THR A 58 -6.29 -5.75 -7.19
C THR A 58 -6.36 -4.82 -5.99
N MET A 59 -5.34 -3.97 -5.84
CA MET A 59 -5.34 -2.87 -4.88
C MET A 59 -5.25 -1.55 -5.65
N THR A 60 -6.19 -0.66 -5.39
CA THR A 60 -6.24 0.70 -5.95
C THR A 60 -5.86 1.71 -4.88
N LEU A 61 -4.96 2.63 -5.22
CA LEU A 61 -4.44 3.66 -4.34
C LEU A 61 -4.32 4.99 -5.08
N GLU A 62 -4.21 6.11 -4.35
CA GLU A 62 -3.80 7.40 -4.93
C GLU A 62 -2.39 7.28 -5.54
N HIS A 63 -2.18 7.80 -6.72
CA HIS A 63 -0.97 7.63 -7.52
C HIS A 63 0.33 8.08 -6.82
N TYR A 64 0.27 8.96 -5.83
CA TYR A 64 1.47 9.41 -5.11
C TYR A 64 2.01 8.39 -4.08
N TRP A 65 1.37 7.23 -3.93
CA TRP A 65 1.86 6.15 -3.07
C TRP A 65 3.29 5.70 -3.44
N GLU A 66 3.63 5.75 -4.72
CA GLU A 66 4.96 5.40 -5.25
C GLU A 66 6.06 6.25 -4.62
N PHE A 67 5.81 7.53 -4.36
CA PHE A 67 6.79 8.43 -3.71
C PHE A 67 7.01 8.15 -2.22
N ILE A 68 6.12 7.38 -1.61
CA ILE A 68 6.27 6.92 -0.22
C ILE A 68 6.99 5.57 -0.22
N GLU A 69 6.61 4.70 -1.15
CA GLU A 69 7.08 3.32 -1.24
C GLU A 69 8.50 3.23 -1.77
N ASP A 70 8.80 3.96 -2.84
CA ASP A 70 10.04 3.82 -3.58
C ASP A 70 11.05 4.95 -3.30
N ASP A 71 12.33 4.61 -3.48
CA ASP A 71 13.39 5.60 -3.47
C ASP A 71 13.24 6.56 -4.65
N THR A 72 13.32 7.87 -4.39
CA THR A 72 13.34 8.85 -5.47
C THR A 72 14.75 9.31 -5.78
N LYS A 73 15.01 9.51 -7.08
CA LYS A 73 16.26 10.15 -7.51
C LYS A 73 16.33 11.58 -7.02
N PRO A 74 17.55 12.17 -6.89
CA PRO A 74 17.72 13.59 -6.62
C PRO A 74 16.93 14.47 -7.58
N HIS A 75 16.03 15.29 -7.04
CA HIS A 75 15.22 16.25 -7.78
C HIS A 75 14.75 17.35 -6.83
N PHE A 76 14.48 18.55 -7.35
CA PHE A 76 13.91 19.62 -6.53
C PHE A 76 12.38 19.56 -6.61
N PRO A 77 11.67 19.21 -5.52
CA PRO A 77 10.21 19.14 -5.55
C PRO A 77 9.60 20.55 -5.66
N PRO A 78 8.37 20.69 -6.23
CA PRO A 78 7.68 21.96 -6.30
C PRO A 78 7.54 22.59 -4.91
N PRO A 79 7.97 23.86 -4.72
CA PRO A 79 7.92 24.53 -3.41
C PRO A 79 6.52 24.59 -2.80
N ASP A 80 5.49 24.78 -3.62
CA ASP A 80 4.10 24.83 -3.16
C ASP A 80 3.59 23.48 -2.63
N ALA A 81 4.07 22.37 -3.20
CA ALA A 81 3.76 21.02 -2.71
C ALA A 81 4.37 20.79 -1.31
N LEU A 82 5.62 21.24 -1.13
CA LEU A 82 6.30 21.16 0.17
C LEU A 82 5.64 22.06 1.23
N LEU A 83 5.19 23.26 0.85
CA LEU A 83 4.47 24.15 1.76
C LEU A 83 3.16 23.51 2.23
N LYS A 84 2.35 23.00 1.31
CA LYS A 84 1.11 22.27 1.66
C LYS A 84 1.38 21.05 2.55
N TRP A 85 2.46 20.33 2.26
CA TRP A 85 2.84 19.18 3.07
C TRP A 85 3.23 19.59 4.50
N ILE A 86 3.99 20.67 4.68
CA ILE A 86 4.38 21.22 5.99
C ILE A 86 3.15 21.69 6.79
N GLU A 87 2.16 22.29 6.13
CA GLU A 87 0.91 22.74 6.77
C GLU A 87 0.08 21.58 7.29
N VAL A 88 -0.02 20.49 6.52
CA VAL A 88 -0.84 19.31 6.87
C VAL A 88 -0.13 18.41 7.86
N LYS A 89 1.18 18.24 7.72
CA LYS A 89 2.03 17.47 8.63
C LYS A 89 2.90 18.44 9.43
N PRO A 90 2.52 18.77 10.67
CA PRO A 90 3.25 19.76 11.46
C PRO A 90 4.69 19.29 11.67
N VAL A 91 5.60 19.86 10.91
CA VAL A 91 7.05 19.65 11.06
C VAL A 91 7.54 20.68 12.07
N ILE A 92 8.10 20.22 13.17
CA ILE A 92 8.71 21.10 14.18
C ILE A 92 10.15 21.41 13.74
N PRO A 93 10.43 22.61 13.21
CA PRO A 93 11.76 22.96 12.76
C PRO A 93 12.70 23.16 13.95
N ARG A 94 13.94 22.73 13.82
CA ARG A 94 14.98 23.03 14.79
C ARG A 94 15.56 24.43 14.53
N PRO A 95 15.94 25.17 15.56
CA PRO A 95 16.63 26.45 15.40
C PRO A 95 17.91 26.29 14.55
N GLY A 96 18.12 27.21 13.63
CA GLY A 96 19.35 27.27 12.85
C GLY A 96 20.57 27.66 13.72
N LYS A 97 21.77 27.72 13.12
CA LYS A 97 23.00 28.11 13.80
C LYS A 97 22.94 29.52 14.45
N ASN A 98 22.06 30.37 13.95
CA ASN A 98 21.79 31.73 14.47
C ASN A 98 20.71 31.76 15.56
N GLY A 99 20.24 30.62 16.05
CA GLY A 99 19.18 30.49 17.04
C GLY A 99 17.77 30.81 16.52
N LYS A 100 17.59 31.15 15.26
CA LYS A 100 16.28 31.48 14.67
C LYS A 100 15.59 30.25 14.12
N ILE A 101 14.27 30.16 14.35
CA ILE A 101 13.43 29.14 13.75
C ILE A 101 13.10 29.54 12.31
N PRO A 102 13.33 28.65 11.31
CA PRO A 102 13.04 28.96 9.91
C PRO A 102 11.52 29.13 9.70
N THR A 103 11.15 30.07 8.85
CA THR A 103 9.77 30.23 8.38
C THR A 103 9.36 29.01 7.54
N PRO A 104 8.04 28.74 7.34
CA PRO A 104 7.57 27.63 6.51
C PRO A 104 8.19 27.64 5.09
N LYS A 105 8.34 28.81 4.48
CA LYS A 105 9.01 28.97 3.16
C LYS A 105 10.48 28.58 3.21
N GLN A 106 11.20 29.02 4.24
CA GLN A 106 12.61 28.66 4.42
C GLN A 106 12.76 27.17 4.71
N LEU A 107 11.87 26.58 5.51
CA LEU A 107 11.86 25.17 5.80
C LEU A 107 11.59 24.34 4.53
N ALA A 108 10.61 24.72 3.72
CA ALA A 108 10.32 24.09 2.43
C ALA A 108 11.53 24.13 1.50
N TYR A 109 12.22 25.27 1.44
CA TYR A 109 13.45 25.39 0.64
C TYR A 109 14.57 24.48 1.14
N LEU A 110 14.79 24.40 2.48
CA LEU A 110 15.80 23.53 3.06
C LEU A 110 15.51 22.04 2.79
N ILE A 111 14.25 21.63 2.93
CA ILE A 111 13.80 20.27 2.60
C ILE A 111 13.99 20.01 1.11
N GLY A 112 13.58 20.94 0.24
CA GLY A 112 13.76 20.82 -1.21
C GLY A 112 15.22 20.69 -1.62
N ARG A 113 16.12 21.44 -1.00
CA ARG A 113 17.57 21.30 -1.23
C ARG A 113 18.09 19.92 -0.82
N HIS A 114 17.62 19.39 0.31
CA HIS A 114 18.03 18.06 0.75
C HIS A 114 17.57 17.00 -0.27
N ILE A 115 16.32 17.06 -0.70
CA ILE A 115 15.78 16.14 -1.72
C ILE A 115 16.52 16.31 -3.06
N ALA A 116 16.88 17.54 -3.43
CA ALA A 116 17.64 17.81 -4.63
C ALA A 116 19.06 17.22 -4.61
N ALA A 117 19.65 17.10 -3.42
CA ALA A 117 20.98 16.53 -3.26
C ALA A 117 20.97 15.00 -3.14
N PHE A 118 20.00 14.44 -2.44
CA PHE A 118 20.02 13.03 -2.00
C PHE A 118 18.81 12.19 -2.46
N GLY A 119 17.76 12.81 -3.00
CA GLY A 119 16.48 12.14 -3.19
C GLY A 119 15.74 11.89 -1.88
N THR A 120 14.75 11.01 -1.91
CA THR A 120 14.07 10.50 -0.71
C THR A 120 14.22 8.98 -0.66
N LYS A 121 14.32 8.43 0.54
CA LYS A 121 14.25 6.98 0.74
C LYS A 121 12.79 6.54 0.82
N GLY A 122 12.44 5.51 0.05
CA GLY A 122 11.18 4.81 0.15
C GLY A 122 11.10 4.00 1.45
N THR A 123 9.89 3.64 1.82
CA THR A 123 9.63 2.89 3.05
C THR A 123 9.49 1.40 2.80
N HIS A 124 9.12 1.02 1.57
CA HIS A 124 8.83 -0.38 1.16
C HIS A 124 7.75 -1.05 2.03
N ASP A 125 6.90 -0.23 2.66
CA ASP A 125 5.88 -0.68 3.61
C ASP A 125 4.81 -1.56 2.93
N LEU A 126 4.42 -1.23 1.70
CA LEU A 126 3.45 -2.01 0.94
C LEU A 126 4.04 -3.36 0.53
N GLN A 127 5.29 -3.36 0.04
CA GLN A 127 5.94 -4.60 -0.37
C GLN A 127 6.08 -5.54 0.83
N GLN A 128 6.58 -5.06 1.95
CA GLN A 128 6.71 -5.85 3.17
C GLN A 128 5.35 -6.36 3.67
N THR A 129 4.32 -5.50 3.66
CA THR A 129 2.96 -5.90 4.05
C THR A 129 2.43 -7.01 3.16
N LYS A 130 2.65 -6.92 1.83
CA LYS A 130 2.24 -7.98 0.89
C LYS A 130 2.93 -9.30 1.20
N ASP A 131 4.24 -9.28 1.42
CA ASP A 131 5.03 -10.48 1.67
C ASP A 131 4.62 -11.16 2.97
N ASP A 132 4.42 -10.39 4.05
CA ASP A 132 3.99 -10.90 5.36
C ASP A 132 2.59 -11.53 5.29
N ILE A 133 1.63 -10.83 4.69
CA ILE A 133 0.26 -11.32 4.58
C ILE A 133 0.18 -12.51 3.62
N PHE A 134 0.92 -12.50 2.50
CA PHE A 134 0.95 -13.62 1.58
C PHE A 134 1.55 -14.88 2.23
N ALA A 135 2.61 -14.76 3.00
CA ALA A 135 3.20 -15.87 3.72
C ALA A 135 2.18 -16.55 4.66
N TRP A 136 1.32 -15.76 5.31
CA TRP A 136 0.26 -16.28 6.19
C TRP A 136 -0.92 -16.90 5.43
N TYR A 137 -1.23 -16.40 4.23
CA TYR A 137 -2.37 -16.88 3.43
C TYR A 137 -2.03 -18.03 2.48
N ARG A 138 -0.76 -18.23 2.15
CA ARG A 138 -0.32 -19.23 1.16
C ARG A 138 -0.94 -20.62 1.38
N ASP A 139 -0.86 -21.12 2.61
CA ASP A 139 -1.35 -22.47 2.92
C ASP A 139 -2.89 -22.51 2.97
N LYS A 140 -3.53 -21.42 3.39
CA LYS A 140 -4.99 -21.27 3.36
C LYS A 140 -5.55 -21.27 1.95
N ILE A 141 -4.87 -20.56 1.03
CA ILE A 141 -5.22 -20.50 -0.40
C ILE A 141 -5.10 -21.89 -1.02
N SER A 142 -3.99 -22.58 -0.78
CA SER A 142 -3.76 -23.94 -1.28
C SER A 142 -4.81 -24.93 -0.75
N ALA A 143 -5.13 -24.86 0.52
CA ALA A 143 -6.15 -25.71 1.14
C ALA A 143 -7.56 -25.43 0.63
N ALA A 144 -7.91 -24.16 0.38
CA ALA A 144 -9.20 -23.78 -0.17
C ALA A 144 -9.37 -24.30 -1.60
N LEU A 145 -8.35 -24.14 -2.44
CA LEU A 145 -8.34 -24.70 -3.79
C LEU A 145 -8.49 -26.23 -3.76
N GLY A 146 -7.77 -26.90 -2.87
CA GLY A 146 -7.88 -28.35 -2.69
C GLY A 146 -9.29 -28.81 -2.36
N ARG A 147 -10.00 -28.11 -1.46
CA ARG A 147 -11.41 -28.40 -1.12
C ARG A 147 -12.35 -28.19 -2.30
N ASP A 148 -12.18 -27.11 -3.05
CA ASP A 148 -13.02 -26.84 -4.23
C ASP A 148 -12.80 -27.92 -5.29
N MET A 149 -11.56 -28.36 -5.53
CA MET A 149 -11.24 -29.46 -6.44
C MET A 149 -11.86 -30.79 -5.96
N GLU A 150 -11.75 -31.12 -4.68
CA GLU A 150 -12.34 -32.33 -4.12
C GLU A 150 -13.87 -32.32 -4.30
N ASN A 151 -14.52 -31.20 -4.02
CA ASN A 151 -15.95 -31.03 -4.19
C ASN A 151 -16.37 -31.21 -5.67
N TYR A 152 -15.60 -30.67 -6.59
CA TYR A 152 -15.82 -30.82 -8.02
C TYR A 152 -15.70 -32.30 -8.47
N ILE A 153 -14.61 -32.96 -8.06
CA ILE A 153 -14.41 -34.38 -8.38
C ILE A 153 -15.55 -35.25 -7.84
N ARG A 154 -16.00 -35.00 -6.62
CA ARG A 154 -17.15 -35.73 -6.02
C ARG A 154 -18.45 -35.56 -6.80
N LYS A 155 -18.64 -34.41 -7.47
CA LYS A 155 -19.83 -34.15 -8.32
C LYS A 155 -19.78 -34.92 -9.64
N ILE A 156 -18.60 -35.01 -10.27
CA ILE A 156 -18.48 -35.67 -11.60
C ILE A 156 -18.34 -37.18 -11.53
N VAL A 157 -17.97 -37.76 -10.38
CA VAL A 157 -17.77 -39.22 -10.19
C VAL A 157 -19.07 -39.92 -9.70
N ARG A 158 -20.11 -39.15 -9.44
CA ARG A 158 -21.45 -39.70 -9.13
C ARG A 158 -22.26 -39.94 -10.39
#